data_37936c2d0d133d9dab7f2dee4f41313b
#
_entry.id   37936c2d0d133d9dab7f2dee4f41313b
#
_cell.length_a   1.000
_cell.length_b   1.000
_cell.length_c   1.000
_cell.angle_alpha   90.00
_cell.angle_beta   90.00
_cell.angle_gamma   90.00
#
_symmetry.space_group_name_H-M   'P 1'
#
loop_
_entity.id
_entity.type
_entity.pdbx_description
1 polymer ?
#
loop_
_entity_poly.entity_id
_entity_poly.type
_entity_poly.pdbx_seq_one_letter_code
_entity_poly.pdbx_strand_id
1 'polypeptide(L)'
;MAPIERITLFKIPNEADRDRVLEQYKVLAKTAVKDGKPYITAAAVGVSYPDARNKGFNVSVKTTFASMEDMKFYDEECEAHKALKKIAGPVKEDVLTTFYENIL
;
A
#
# COMPACT_ATOMS: atom_id res chain seq x y z
N MET A 1 2.46 -20.84 9.21
CA MET A 1 1.61 -20.17 8.23
C MET A 1 2.45 -19.29 7.34
N ALA A 2 2.17 -19.26 6.05
CA ALA A 2 2.92 -18.45 5.11
C ALA A 2 2.60 -16.97 5.32
N PRO A 3 3.59 -16.08 5.13
CA PRO A 3 3.31 -14.64 5.08
C PRO A 3 2.35 -14.29 3.96
N ILE A 4 1.62 -13.21 4.15
CA ILE A 4 0.72 -12.67 3.14
C ILE A 4 1.41 -11.53 2.40
N GLU A 5 1.51 -11.65 1.09
CA GLU A 5 2.00 -10.59 0.21
C GLU A 5 0.79 -9.81 -0.31
N ARG A 6 0.82 -8.50 -0.18
CA ARG A 6 -0.28 -7.64 -0.64
C ARG A 6 0.26 -6.62 -1.63
N ILE A 7 -0.38 -6.54 -2.78
CA ILE A 7 -0.01 -5.60 -3.84
C ILE A 7 -1.17 -4.64 -4.05
N THR A 8 -0.87 -3.35 -4.06
CA THR A 8 -1.83 -2.31 -4.41
C THR A 8 -1.24 -1.45 -5.52
N LEU A 9 -2.02 -1.26 -6.56
CA LEU A 9 -1.66 -0.40 -7.68
C LEU A 9 -2.64 0.77 -7.71
N PHE A 10 -2.11 1.98 -7.83
CA PHE A 10 -2.92 3.19 -7.96
C PHE A 10 -2.73 3.82 -9.34
N LYS A 11 -3.80 4.40 -9.84
CA LYS A 11 -3.75 5.30 -10.98
C LYS A 11 -4.06 6.70 -10.46
N ILE A 12 -3.01 7.55 -10.40
CA ILE A 12 -3.11 8.91 -9.87
C ILE A 12 -2.62 9.86 -10.97
N PRO A 13 -3.56 10.51 -11.72
CA PRO A 13 -3.19 11.28 -12.90
C PRO A 13 -2.36 12.53 -12.61
N ASN A 14 -2.58 13.18 -11.46
CA ASN A 14 -1.89 14.42 -11.11
C ASN A 14 -0.58 14.11 -10.40
N GLU A 15 0.53 14.61 -10.91
CA GLU A 15 1.87 14.33 -10.39
C GLU A 15 2.05 14.83 -8.95
N ALA A 16 1.55 16.02 -8.63
CA ALA A 16 1.66 16.56 -7.27
C ALA A 16 0.85 15.71 -6.26
N ASP A 17 -0.32 15.24 -6.67
CA ASP A 17 -1.14 14.34 -5.85
C ASP A 17 -0.43 13.00 -5.63
N ARG A 18 0.17 12.46 -6.69
CA ARG A 18 0.97 11.24 -6.62
C ARG A 18 2.10 11.37 -5.61
N ASP A 19 2.83 12.49 -5.67
CA ASP A 19 3.96 12.73 -4.78
C ASP A 19 3.50 12.84 -3.32
N ARG A 20 2.34 13.42 -3.06
CA ARG A 20 1.78 13.47 -1.71
C ARG A 20 1.42 12.08 -1.18
N VAL A 21 0.89 11.22 -2.02
CA VAL A 21 0.60 9.82 -1.65
C VAL A 21 1.90 9.09 -1.30
N LEU A 22 2.95 9.27 -2.11
CA LEU A 22 4.25 8.65 -1.85
C LEU A 22 4.83 9.12 -0.50
N GLU A 23 4.75 10.43 -0.22
CA GLU A 23 5.22 10.97 1.07
C GLU A 23 4.43 10.39 2.24
N GLN A 24 3.11 10.21 2.07
CA GLN A 24 2.30 9.60 3.12
C GLN A 24 2.66 8.14 3.36
N TYR A 25 3.06 7.40 2.33
CA TYR A 25 3.59 6.04 2.53
C TYR A 25 4.87 6.03 3.36
N LYS A 26 5.72 7.04 3.21
CA LYS A 26 6.92 7.16 4.07
C LYS A 26 6.53 7.35 5.53
N VAL A 27 5.48 8.13 5.79
CA VAL A 27 4.94 8.31 7.14
C VAL A 27 4.36 6.99 7.66
N LEU A 28 3.56 6.31 6.83
CA LEU A 28 2.94 5.03 7.17
C LEU A 28 4.02 4.00 7.57
N ALA A 29 5.09 3.91 6.80
CA ALA A 29 6.17 2.96 7.07
C ALA A 29 6.80 3.15 8.46
N LYS A 30 6.75 4.38 8.99
CA LYS A 30 7.31 4.72 10.31
C LYS A 30 6.28 4.65 11.43
N THR A 31 5.00 4.78 11.12
CA THR A 31 3.95 4.96 12.13
C THR A 31 2.95 3.82 12.23
N ALA A 32 2.95 2.89 11.27
CA ALA A 32 2.01 1.77 11.30
C ALA A 32 2.35 0.81 12.43
N VAL A 33 1.45 0.70 13.40
CA VAL A 33 1.63 -0.15 14.57
C VAL A 33 0.35 -0.95 14.84
N LYS A 34 0.53 -2.10 15.48
CA LYS A 34 -0.53 -2.93 16.04
C LYS A 34 -0.15 -3.20 17.49
N ASP A 35 -1.03 -2.85 18.42
CA ASP A 35 -0.73 -2.93 19.86
C ASP A 35 0.57 -2.21 20.22
N GLY A 36 0.79 -1.05 19.61
CA GLY A 36 1.96 -0.21 19.85
C GLY A 36 3.26 -0.70 19.22
N LYS A 37 3.23 -1.75 18.39
CA LYS A 37 4.43 -2.34 17.79
C LYS A 37 4.33 -2.38 16.26
N PRO A 38 5.45 -2.23 15.55
CA PRO A 38 5.48 -2.47 14.10
C PRO A 38 5.01 -3.90 13.79
N TYR A 39 4.22 -4.05 12.75
CA TYR A 39 3.68 -5.36 12.36
C TYR A 39 3.76 -5.63 10.85
N ILE A 40 4.08 -4.62 10.05
CA ILE A 40 4.32 -4.80 8.61
C ILE A 40 5.75 -5.30 8.46
N THR A 41 5.92 -6.52 7.97
CA THR A 41 7.25 -7.16 7.96
C THR A 41 8.13 -6.68 6.80
N ALA A 42 7.52 -6.21 5.71
CA ALA A 42 8.25 -5.60 4.61
C ALA A 42 7.30 -4.67 3.84
N ALA A 43 7.84 -3.58 3.32
CA ALA A 43 7.08 -2.64 2.51
C ALA A 43 7.96 -2.07 1.41
N ALA A 44 7.39 -1.92 0.22
CA ALA A 44 8.07 -1.31 -0.92
C ALA A 44 7.05 -0.46 -1.68
N VAL A 45 7.41 0.75 -2.01
CA VAL A 45 6.53 1.69 -2.69
C VAL A 45 7.35 2.50 -3.70
N GLY A 46 6.80 2.72 -4.88
CA GLY A 46 7.47 3.53 -5.88
C GLY A 46 6.57 3.93 -7.03
N VAL A 47 7.09 4.83 -7.86
CA VAL A 47 6.47 5.21 -9.12
C VAL A 47 6.78 4.12 -10.13
N SER A 48 5.74 3.61 -10.78
CA SER A 48 5.91 2.58 -11.82
C SER A 48 6.54 3.21 -13.05
N TYR A 49 7.45 2.48 -13.69
CA TYR A 49 8.00 2.91 -14.97
C TYR A 49 6.89 2.97 -16.02
N PRO A 50 6.94 3.95 -16.95
CA PRO A 50 5.98 3.99 -18.06
C PRO A 50 6.13 2.75 -18.94
N ASP A 51 5.04 2.01 -19.09
CA ASP A 51 5.01 0.79 -19.89
C ASP A 51 3.55 0.49 -20.20
N ALA A 52 3.26 0.13 -21.45
CA ALA A 52 1.88 -0.14 -21.87
C ALA A 52 1.19 -1.25 -21.06
N ARG A 53 1.98 -2.16 -20.49
CA ARG A 53 1.46 -3.31 -19.72
C ARG A 53 0.93 -2.89 -18.34
N ASN A 54 1.29 -1.71 -17.84
CA ASN A 54 0.83 -1.25 -16.54
C ASN A 54 -0.60 -0.69 -16.56
N LYS A 55 -1.19 -0.55 -17.75
CA LYS A 55 -2.58 -0.09 -17.94
C LYS A 55 -2.87 1.29 -17.30
N GLY A 56 -1.83 2.12 -17.17
CA GLY A 56 -1.97 3.44 -16.57
C GLY A 56 -1.79 3.49 -15.06
N PHE A 57 -1.62 2.36 -14.40
CA PHE A 57 -1.31 2.33 -12.96
C PHE A 57 0.13 2.82 -12.78
N ASN A 58 0.30 3.89 -12.01
CA ASN A 58 1.58 4.59 -11.90
C ASN A 58 2.20 4.60 -10.52
N VAL A 59 1.54 4.00 -9.52
CA VAL A 59 2.11 3.79 -8.19
C VAL A 59 1.96 2.31 -7.83
N SER A 60 3.07 1.69 -7.47
CA SER A 60 3.10 0.28 -7.07
C SER A 60 3.48 0.17 -5.61
N VAL A 61 2.68 -0.56 -4.84
CA VAL A 61 2.86 -0.78 -3.41
C VAL A 61 2.87 -2.26 -3.13
N LYS A 62 3.88 -2.71 -2.39
CA LYS A 62 3.89 -4.08 -1.87
C LYS A 62 4.09 -4.04 -0.37
N THR A 63 3.23 -4.73 0.36
CA THR A 63 3.35 -4.90 1.81
C THR A 63 3.28 -6.37 2.16
N THR A 64 4.05 -6.79 3.15
CA THR A 64 4.08 -8.17 3.62
C THR A 64 3.65 -8.21 5.08
N PHE A 65 2.77 -9.14 5.40
CA PHE A 65 2.24 -9.35 6.75
C PHE A 65 2.52 -10.78 7.20
N ALA A 66 2.76 -10.96 8.49
CA ALA A 66 3.02 -12.31 9.03
C ALA A 66 1.80 -13.22 8.96
N SER A 67 0.59 -12.65 8.91
CA SER A 67 -0.66 -13.40 8.93
C SER A 67 -1.79 -12.65 8.22
N MET A 68 -2.84 -13.38 7.89
CA MET A 68 -4.06 -12.77 7.36
C MET A 68 -4.70 -11.83 8.38
N GLU A 69 -4.62 -12.16 9.67
CA GLU A 69 -5.13 -11.31 10.74
C GLU A 69 -4.46 -9.94 10.73
N ASP A 70 -3.14 -9.88 10.56
CA ASP A 70 -2.41 -8.63 10.49
C ASP A 70 -2.80 -7.82 9.25
N MET A 71 -2.98 -8.48 8.10
CA MET A 71 -3.43 -7.79 6.90
C MET A 71 -4.84 -7.21 7.06
N LYS A 72 -5.75 -7.95 7.70
CA LYS A 72 -7.10 -7.43 7.98
C LYS A 72 -7.06 -6.26 8.94
N PHE A 73 -6.19 -6.29 9.95
CA PHE A 73 -5.98 -5.16 10.85
C PHE A 73 -5.54 -3.92 10.05
N TYR A 74 -4.62 -4.10 9.11
CA TYR A 74 -4.16 -3.03 8.23
C TYR A 74 -5.32 -2.39 7.47
N ASP A 75 -6.18 -3.19 6.88
CA ASP A 75 -7.30 -2.70 6.08
C ASP A 75 -8.42 -2.07 6.93
N GLU A 76 -8.65 -2.55 8.14
CA GLU A 76 -9.85 -2.19 8.90
C GLU A 76 -9.57 -1.26 10.09
N GLU A 77 -8.40 -1.35 10.71
CA GLU A 77 -8.17 -0.69 12.00
C GLU A 77 -6.89 0.16 12.08
N CYS A 78 -5.92 -0.04 11.20
CA CYS A 78 -4.64 0.66 11.27
C CYS A 78 -4.81 2.16 11.01
N GLU A 79 -4.48 2.99 12.00
CA GLU A 79 -4.64 4.44 11.92
C GLU A 79 -3.75 5.05 10.83
N ALA A 80 -2.52 4.55 10.68
CA ALA A 80 -1.61 5.02 9.62
C ALA A 80 -2.19 4.75 8.23
N HIS A 81 -2.83 3.59 8.03
CA HIS A 81 -3.47 3.27 6.76
C HIS A 81 -4.74 4.10 6.51
N LYS A 82 -5.49 4.39 7.57
CA LYS A 82 -6.64 5.31 7.46
C LYS A 82 -6.21 6.70 7.02
N ALA A 83 -5.10 7.21 7.57
CA ALA A 83 -4.55 8.50 7.17
C ALA A 83 -4.11 8.49 5.70
N LEU A 84 -3.49 7.40 5.23
CA LEU A 84 -3.14 7.24 3.82
C LEU A 84 -4.38 7.27 2.93
N LYS A 85 -5.41 6.54 3.29
CA LYS A 85 -6.66 6.47 2.49
C LYS A 85 -7.32 7.84 2.35
N LYS A 86 -7.23 8.70 3.35
CA LYS A 86 -7.77 10.07 3.28
C LYS A 86 -7.06 10.91 2.24
N ILE A 87 -5.78 10.66 2.00
CA ILE A 87 -4.97 11.38 1.01
C ILE A 87 -5.13 10.75 -0.37
N ALA A 88 -5.06 9.43 -0.47
CA ALA A 88 -5.13 8.73 -1.76
C ALA A 88 -6.54 8.65 -2.33
N GLY A 89 -7.55 8.49 -1.48
CA GLY A 89 -8.94 8.30 -1.92
C GLY A 89 -9.45 9.38 -2.88
N PRO A 90 -9.33 10.68 -2.54
CA PRO A 90 -9.85 11.74 -3.39
C PRO A 90 -9.11 11.92 -4.72
N VAL A 91 -7.87 11.46 -4.83
CA VAL A 91 -6.99 11.76 -5.97
C VAL A 91 -6.76 10.56 -6.88
N LYS A 92 -7.12 9.36 -6.46
CA LYS A 92 -6.99 8.19 -7.32
C LYS A 92 -8.09 8.14 -8.37
N GLU A 93 -7.72 7.84 -9.60
CA GLU A 93 -8.68 7.52 -10.66
C GLU A 93 -9.11 6.07 -10.57
N ASP A 94 -8.20 5.17 -10.18
CA ASP A 94 -8.45 3.75 -10.05
C ASP A 94 -7.49 3.13 -9.04
N VAL A 95 -7.87 2.01 -8.47
CA VAL A 95 -7.04 1.24 -7.53
C VAL A 95 -7.34 -0.26 -7.70
N LEU A 96 -6.28 -1.05 -7.60
CA LEU A 96 -6.37 -2.51 -7.62
C LEU A 96 -5.60 -3.05 -6.43
N THR A 97 -6.22 -3.93 -5.65
CA THR A 97 -5.57 -4.60 -4.54
C THR A 97 -5.75 -6.10 -4.68
N THR A 98 -4.66 -6.83 -4.53
CA THR A 98 -4.67 -8.29 -4.52
C THR A 98 -3.69 -8.76 -3.45
N PHE A 99 -3.90 -9.95 -2.92
CA PHE A 99 -3.02 -10.52 -1.91
C PHE A 99 -2.94 -12.04 -2.09
N TYR A 100 -1.80 -12.61 -1.71
CA TYR A 100 -1.51 -14.01 -2.00
C TYR A 100 -0.46 -14.56 -1.04
N GLU A 101 -0.34 -15.86 -1.00
CA GLU A 101 0.77 -16.54 -0.36
C GLU A 101 1.80 -16.94 -1.42
N ASN A 102 3.08 -16.71 -1.13
CA ASN A 102 4.15 -17.09 -2.04
C ASN A 102 4.29 -18.61 -2.08
N ILE A 103 4.31 -19.19 -3.27
CA ILE A 103 4.45 -20.64 -3.47
C ILE A 103 5.86 -21.08 -3.87
N LEU A 104 6.79 -20.14 -3.96
CA LEU A 104 8.17 -20.43 -4.40
C LEU A 104 9.15 -20.68 -3.26
#